data_bfd731d5e5a09f707d193739813fe87c
#
_entry.id   bfd731d5e5a09f707d193739813fe87c
#
_cell.length_a   1.000
_cell.length_b   1.000
_cell.length_c   1.000
_cell.angle_alpha   90.00
_cell.angle_beta   90.00
_cell.angle_gamma   90.00
#
_symmetry.space_group_name_H-M   'P 1'
#
loop_
_entity.id
_entity.type
_entity.pdbx_description
1 polymer ?
#
loop_
_entity_poly.entity_id
_entity_poly.type
_entity_poly.pdbx_seq_one_letter_code
_entity_poly.pdbx_strand_id
1 'polypeptide(L)'
;SVFGHPNANSQTVEEILKRVGVEDRVFVCDAVESKSISTRPLRDLVSQCWDLESVSADYDRFIQCFAALPKLLSARKTVAPEQAFAIRTLLIHEFRRVQLHDQQLPLELLPENWPGKTAYELCSQIYRSTYEAADQHVLNVLKHEDDAVPESAPYFYQRFGGLVSP
;
A
#
# COMPACT_ATOMS: atom_id res chain seq x y z
N SER A 1 -16.16 -18.68 -10.74
CA SER A 1 -14.78 -18.84 -10.26
C SER A 1 -14.71 -18.34 -8.83
N VAL A 2 -14.25 -19.16 -7.90
CA VAL A 2 -14.07 -18.79 -6.50
C VAL A 2 -12.60 -18.37 -6.35
N PHE A 3 -12.36 -17.13 -5.94
CA PHE A 3 -11.02 -16.65 -5.66
C PHE A 3 -10.86 -16.57 -4.13
N GLY A 4 -9.97 -17.40 -3.57
CA GLY A 4 -9.58 -17.30 -2.17
C GLY A 4 -8.41 -16.36 -2.02
N HIS A 5 -8.40 -15.52 -0.97
CA HIS A 5 -7.24 -14.73 -0.62
C HIS A 5 -6.40 -15.51 0.40
N PRO A 6 -5.12 -15.84 0.10
CA PRO A 6 -4.32 -16.73 0.95
C PRO A 6 -4.01 -16.16 2.34
N ASN A 7 -4.21 -14.87 2.56
CA ASN A 7 -4.00 -14.19 3.84
C ASN A 7 -5.30 -13.85 4.58
N ALA A 8 -6.44 -14.35 4.12
CA ALA A 8 -7.71 -14.06 4.77
C ALA A 8 -7.80 -14.78 6.12
N ASN A 9 -7.92 -14.02 7.21
CA ASN A 9 -8.24 -14.58 8.51
C ASN A 9 -9.76 -14.90 8.54
N SER A 10 -10.12 -16.13 8.95
CA SER A 10 -11.51 -16.59 8.99
C SER A 10 -12.43 -15.65 9.77
N GLN A 11 -12.00 -15.07 10.90
CA GLN A 11 -12.76 -14.07 11.64
C GLN A 11 -13.04 -12.81 10.83
N THR A 12 -12.03 -12.30 10.14
CA THR A 12 -12.17 -11.09 9.30
C THR A 12 -13.11 -11.33 8.12
N VAL A 13 -13.05 -12.52 7.52
CA VAL A 13 -13.96 -12.91 6.43
C VAL A 13 -15.40 -12.96 6.93
N GLU A 14 -15.66 -13.59 8.06
CA GLU A 14 -16.98 -13.69 8.66
C GLU A 14 -17.59 -12.31 9.01
N GLU A 15 -16.77 -11.43 9.61
CA GLU A 15 -17.20 -10.06 9.92
C GLU A 15 -17.54 -9.25 8.65
N ILE A 16 -16.74 -9.41 7.58
CA ILE A 16 -17.00 -8.75 6.30
C ILE A 16 -18.28 -9.28 5.68
N LEU A 17 -18.47 -10.59 5.63
CA LEU A 17 -19.68 -11.20 5.07
C LEU A 17 -20.95 -10.76 5.80
N LYS A 18 -20.91 -10.73 7.15
CA LYS A 18 -22.02 -10.20 7.97
C LYS A 18 -22.29 -8.73 7.69
N ARG A 19 -21.25 -7.91 7.62
CA ARG A 19 -21.39 -6.46 7.34
C ARG A 19 -21.99 -6.18 5.97
N VAL A 20 -21.68 -7.02 4.99
CA VAL A 20 -22.21 -6.91 3.62
C VAL A 20 -23.56 -7.61 3.45
N GLY A 21 -23.97 -8.49 4.40
CA GLY A 21 -25.23 -9.21 4.38
C GLY A 21 -25.32 -10.26 3.27
N VAL A 22 -24.22 -10.99 3.05
CA VAL A 22 -24.13 -12.02 1.99
C VAL A 22 -23.68 -13.39 2.53
N GLU A 23 -23.71 -13.60 3.84
CA GLU A 23 -23.29 -14.84 4.49
C GLU A 23 -24.05 -16.08 4.01
N ASP A 24 -25.31 -15.92 3.61
CA ASP A 24 -26.17 -16.99 3.09
C ASP A 24 -25.94 -17.29 1.59
N ARG A 25 -25.13 -16.46 0.90
CA ARG A 25 -24.87 -16.57 -0.54
C ARG A 25 -23.45 -16.98 -0.89
N VAL A 26 -22.59 -17.16 0.11
CA VAL A 26 -21.17 -17.44 -0.06
C VAL A 26 -20.81 -18.72 0.64
N PHE A 27 -20.13 -19.60 -0.05
CA PHE A 27 -19.50 -20.77 0.53
C PHE A 27 -18.03 -20.45 0.85
N VAL A 28 -17.66 -20.61 2.12
CA VAL A 28 -16.29 -20.39 2.59
C VAL A 28 -15.67 -21.74 2.93
N CYS A 29 -14.47 -22.00 2.41
CA CYS A 29 -13.72 -23.21 2.74
C CYS A 29 -12.23 -22.88 2.89
N ASP A 30 -11.54 -23.64 3.75
CA ASP A 30 -10.09 -23.67 3.79
C ASP A 30 -9.59 -24.74 2.83
N ALA A 31 -8.62 -24.36 1.98
CA ALA A 31 -8.01 -25.28 1.04
C ALA A 31 -6.52 -25.43 1.33
N VAL A 32 -6.04 -26.66 1.36
CA VAL A 32 -4.63 -26.99 1.55
C VAL A 32 -4.11 -27.74 0.33
N GLU A 33 -2.93 -27.36 -0.16
CA GLU A 33 -2.28 -28.05 -1.25
C GLU A 33 -1.90 -29.48 -0.85
N SER A 34 -2.38 -30.46 -1.62
CA SER A 34 -2.02 -31.86 -1.38
C SER A 34 -0.67 -32.18 -2.03
N LYS A 35 0.34 -32.38 -1.20
CA LYS A 35 1.69 -32.78 -1.65
C LYS A 35 1.75 -34.12 -2.37
N SER A 36 0.74 -34.99 -2.17
CA SER A 36 0.69 -36.34 -2.73
C SER A 36 -0.05 -36.45 -4.06
N ILE A 37 -0.91 -35.47 -4.36
CA ILE A 37 -1.80 -35.53 -5.54
C ILE A 37 -1.49 -34.39 -6.51
N SER A 38 -0.99 -33.25 -6.00
CA SER A 38 -0.70 -32.10 -6.85
C SER A 38 0.51 -32.36 -7.73
N THR A 39 0.30 -32.31 -9.02
CA THR A 39 1.36 -32.36 -10.03
C THR A 39 1.75 -30.97 -10.51
N ARG A 40 1.03 -29.92 -10.05
CA ARG A 40 1.21 -28.55 -10.51
C ARG A 40 1.44 -27.63 -9.32
N PRO A 41 2.55 -26.87 -9.30
CA PRO A 41 2.82 -25.90 -8.22
C PRO A 41 1.71 -24.85 -8.11
N LEU A 42 1.35 -24.46 -6.90
CA LEU A 42 0.38 -23.39 -6.63
C LEU A 42 0.81 -22.07 -7.30
N ARG A 43 2.10 -21.82 -7.38
CA ARG A 43 2.67 -20.64 -8.07
C ARG A 43 2.26 -20.56 -9.55
N ASP A 44 2.18 -21.69 -10.25
CA ASP A 44 1.74 -21.73 -11.65
C ASP A 44 0.25 -21.42 -11.80
N LEU A 45 -0.56 -21.84 -10.83
CA LEU A 45 -1.98 -21.49 -10.79
C LEU A 45 -2.14 -19.97 -10.54
N VAL A 46 -1.39 -19.42 -9.62
CA VAL A 46 -1.38 -17.98 -9.29
C VAL A 46 -1.03 -17.15 -10.52
N SER A 47 0.03 -17.49 -11.25
CA SER A 47 0.44 -16.76 -12.45
C SER A 47 -0.57 -16.80 -13.60
N GLN A 48 -1.47 -17.78 -13.60
CA GLN A 48 -2.57 -17.85 -14.57
C GLN A 48 -3.84 -17.11 -14.13
N CYS A 49 -4.04 -16.95 -12.83
CA CYS A 49 -5.22 -16.30 -12.29
C CYS A 49 -5.05 -14.78 -12.16
N TRP A 50 -3.82 -14.31 -12.00
CA TRP A 50 -3.50 -12.90 -11.78
C TRP A 50 -2.41 -12.42 -12.74
N ASP A 51 -2.58 -11.23 -13.28
CA ASP A 51 -1.59 -10.56 -14.14
C ASP A 51 -0.50 -9.90 -13.26
N LEU A 52 0.38 -10.76 -12.71
CA LEU A 52 1.49 -10.31 -11.86
C LEU A 52 2.53 -9.49 -12.63
N GLU A 53 2.65 -9.71 -13.95
CA GLU A 53 3.59 -8.94 -14.79
C GLU A 53 3.17 -7.48 -14.90
N SER A 54 1.89 -7.23 -15.12
CA SER A 54 1.36 -5.85 -15.16
C SER A 54 1.54 -5.12 -13.84
N VAL A 55 1.25 -5.78 -12.71
CA VAL A 55 1.44 -5.19 -11.37
C VAL A 55 2.91 -4.94 -11.09
N SER A 56 3.80 -5.87 -11.45
CA SER A 56 5.26 -5.69 -11.33
C SER A 56 5.73 -4.47 -12.13
N ALA A 57 5.29 -4.34 -13.38
CA ALA A 57 5.63 -3.20 -14.23
C ALA A 57 5.12 -1.86 -13.67
N ASP A 58 3.96 -1.85 -13.02
CA ASP A 58 3.44 -0.66 -12.35
C ASP A 58 4.28 -0.26 -11.13
N TYR A 59 4.74 -1.24 -10.33
CA TYR A 59 5.70 -0.97 -9.25
C TYR A 59 7.04 -0.45 -9.78
N ASP A 60 7.58 -1.03 -10.85
CA ASP A 60 8.84 -0.58 -11.46
C ASP A 60 8.71 0.85 -11.98
N ARG A 61 7.58 1.19 -12.60
CA ARG A 61 7.29 2.56 -13.04
C ARG A 61 7.23 3.53 -11.86
N PHE A 62 6.57 3.14 -10.77
CA PHE A 62 6.56 3.92 -9.54
C PHE A 62 7.98 4.16 -9.00
N ILE A 63 8.80 3.10 -8.91
CA ILE A 63 10.18 3.21 -8.45
C ILE A 63 10.98 4.15 -9.35
N GLN A 64 10.90 4.01 -10.66
CA GLN A 64 11.59 4.87 -11.62
C GLN A 64 11.21 6.34 -11.47
N CYS A 65 9.93 6.62 -11.28
CA CYS A 65 9.43 8.00 -11.11
C CYS A 65 9.96 8.68 -9.83
N PHE A 66 10.12 7.91 -8.75
CA PHE A 66 10.40 8.46 -7.43
C PHE A 66 11.82 8.20 -6.91
N ALA A 67 12.62 7.33 -7.56
CA ALA A 67 13.96 6.92 -7.10
C ALA A 67 14.94 8.05 -6.83
N ALA A 68 14.86 9.16 -7.56
CA ALA A 68 15.75 10.30 -7.39
C ALA A 68 15.41 11.19 -6.18
N LEU A 69 14.16 11.14 -5.68
CA LEU A 69 13.67 12.05 -4.64
C LEU A 69 14.38 11.92 -3.30
N PRO A 70 14.69 10.74 -2.75
CA PRO A 70 15.39 10.64 -1.47
C PRO A 70 16.72 11.39 -1.48
N LYS A 71 17.49 11.27 -2.55
CA LYS A 71 18.76 11.97 -2.72
C LYS A 71 18.57 13.49 -2.85
N LEU A 72 17.56 13.93 -3.58
CA LEU A 72 17.25 15.35 -3.74
C LEU A 72 16.76 15.98 -2.44
N LEU A 73 15.95 15.27 -1.66
CA LEU A 73 15.44 15.72 -0.37
C LEU A 73 16.56 15.80 0.67
N SER A 74 17.45 14.80 0.74
CA SER A 74 18.58 14.79 1.68
C SER A 74 19.64 15.85 1.37
N ALA A 75 19.79 16.26 0.12
CA ALA A 75 20.71 17.32 -0.29
C ALA A 75 20.22 18.73 0.08
N ARG A 76 18.95 18.89 0.44
CA ARG A 76 18.36 20.18 0.83
C ARG A 76 18.28 20.28 2.35
N LYS A 77 18.62 21.43 2.92
CA LYS A 77 18.45 21.70 4.36
C LYS A 77 16.97 21.75 4.78
N THR A 78 16.13 22.26 3.91
CA THR A 78 14.67 22.37 4.12
C THR A 78 13.93 22.20 2.80
N VAL A 79 12.74 21.61 2.86
CA VAL A 79 11.80 21.51 1.75
C VAL A 79 10.68 22.51 2.01
N ALA A 80 10.33 23.33 1.02
CA ALA A 80 9.21 24.26 1.19
C ALA A 80 7.90 23.50 1.47
N PRO A 81 7.07 23.97 2.42
CA PRO A 81 5.84 23.26 2.81
C PRO A 81 4.91 22.90 1.65
N GLU A 82 4.71 23.82 0.71
CA GLU A 82 3.91 23.59 -0.49
C GLU A 82 4.50 22.47 -1.38
N GLN A 83 5.83 22.48 -1.59
CA GLN A 83 6.51 21.43 -2.36
C GLN A 83 6.42 20.07 -1.67
N ALA A 84 6.59 20.03 -0.35
CA ALA A 84 6.46 18.82 0.44
C ALA A 84 5.03 18.24 0.34
N PHE A 85 4.01 19.09 0.38
CA PHE A 85 2.62 18.71 0.20
C PHE A 85 2.37 18.12 -1.19
N ALA A 86 2.86 18.78 -2.25
CA ALA A 86 2.71 18.28 -3.62
C ALA A 86 3.41 16.92 -3.80
N ILE A 87 4.66 16.78 -3.30
CA ILE A 87 5.40 15.52 -3.36
C ILE A 87 4.64 14.41 -2.63
N ARG A 88 4.20 14.65 -1.37
CA ARG A 88 3.45 13.68 -0.58
C ARG A 88 2.16 13.26 -1.27
N THR A 89 1.42 14.19 -1.82
CA THR A 89 0.15 13.92 -2.49
C THR A 89 0.34 13.05 -3.73
N LEU A 90 1.27 13.39 -4.61
CA LEU A 90 1.57 12.63 -5.81
C LEU A 90 2.14 11.25 -5.47
N LEU A 91 3.05 11.16 -4.50
CA LEU A 91 3.63 9.90 -4.02
C LEU A 91 2.54 8.92 -3.56
N ILE A 92 1.65 9.37 -2.68
CA ILE A 92 0.58 8.51 -2.14
C ILE A 92 -0.44 8.18 -3.21
N HIS A 93 -0.77 9.11 -4.10
CA HIS A 93 -1.68 8.85 -5.22
C HIS A 93 -1.14 7.73 -6.11
N GLU A 94 0.10 7.84 -6.57
CA GLU A 94 0.71 6.84 -7.47
C GLU A 94 0.92 5.49 -6.76
N PHE A 95 1.36 5.49 -5.50
CA PHE A 95 1.54 4.26 -4.75
C PHE A 95 0.21 3.52 -4.53
N ARG A 96 -0.85 4.24 -4.15
CA ARG A 96 -2.19 3.65 -3.98
C ARG A 96 -2.76 3.13 -5.29
N ARG A 97 -2.49 3.79 -6.41
CA ARG A 97 -2.92 3.33 -7.73
C ARG A 97 -2.36 1.92 -8.03
N VAL A 98 -1.09 1.67 -7.74
CA VAL A 98 -0.50 0.34 -7.89
C VAL A 98 -1.10 -0.64 -6.88
N GLN A 99 -1.21 -0.26 -5.61
CA GLN A 99 -1.75 -1.12 -4.56
C GLN A 99 -3.20 -1.58 -4.82
N LEU A 100 -4.02 -0.80 -5.52
CA LEU A 100 -5.38 -1.20 -5.88
C LEU A 100 -5.44 -2.37 -6.86
N HIS A 101 -4.37 -2.62 -7.61
CA HIS A 101 -4.24 -3.75 -8.52
C HIS A 101 -3.44 -4.90 -7.92
N ASP A 102 -2.72 -4.67 -6.80
CA ASP A 102 -1.93 -5.70 -6.12
C ASP A 102 -2.83 -6.56 -5.23
N GLN A 103 -2.82 -7.86 -5.49
CA GLN A 103 -3.57 -8.86 -4.73
C GLN A 103 -2.98 -9.14 -3.34
N GLN A 104 -1.83 -8.55 -3.01
CA GLN A 104 -1.11 -8.75 -1.74
C GLN A 104 -0.88 -10.23 -1.39
N LEU A 105 -0.50 -11.00 -2.38
CA LEU A 105 -0.22 -12.43 -2.23
C LEU A 105 0.99 -12.65 -1.32
N PRO A 106 1.07 -13.80 -0.62
CA PRO A 106 2.26 -14.22 0.10
C PRO A 106 3.51 -14.21 -0.79
N LEU A 107 4.65 -13.82 -0.22
CA LEU A 107 5.92 -13.71 -0.96
C LEU A 107 6.32 -15.03 -1.65
N GLU A 108 5.96 -16.16 -1.05
CA GLU A 108 6.23 -17.50 -1.58
C GLU A 108 5.53 -17.77 -2.91
N LEU A 109 4.45 -17.03 -3.19
CA LEU A 109 3.66 -17.15 -4.43
C LEU A 109 4.03 -16.09 -5.48
N LEU A 110 4.81 -15.09 -5.10
CA LEU A 110 5.26 -14.02 -5.99
C LEU A 110 6.56 -14.40 -6.73
N PRO A 111 6.86 -13.75 -7.86
CA PRO A 111 8.16 -13.85 -8.51
C PRO A 111 9.32 -13.47 -7.56
N GLU A 112 10.48 -14.08 -7.75
CA GLU A 112 11.65 -13.83 -6.89
C GLU A 112 12.08 -12.37 -6.82
N ASN A 113 11.91 -11.63 -7.92
CA ASN A 113 12.28 -10.22 -8.03
C ASN A 113 11.08 -9.28 -7.86
N TRP A 114 10.12 -9.63 -6.99
CA TRP A 114 8.93 -8.81 -6.80
C TRP A 114 9.27 -7.41 -6.27
N PRO A 115 8.93 -6.33 -6.99
CA PRO A 115 9.36 -4.98 -6.65
C PRO A 115 8.54 -4.31 -5.56
N GLY A 116 7.45 -4.93 -5.10
CA GLY A 116 6.50 -4.33 -4.14
C GLY A 116 7.15 -3.87 -2.83
N LYS A 117 8.09 -4.67 -2.28
CA LYS A 117 8.84 -4.29 -1.07
C LYS A 117 9.71 -3.06 -1.29
N THR A 118 10.45 -3.01 -2.39
CA THR A 118 11.29 -1.86 -2.76
C THR A 118 10.46 -0.60 -2.96
N ALA A 119 9.32 -0.73 -3.62
CA ALA A 119 8.38 0.38 -3.81
C ALA A 119 7.82 0.90 -2.47
N TYR A 120 7.45 -0.02 -1.55
CA TYR A 120 6.99 0.34 -0.22
C TYR A 120 8.07 1.07 0.60
N GLU A 121 9.30 0.57 0.60
CA GLU A 121 10.43 1.18 1.30
C GLU A 121 10.73 2.59 0.76
N LEU A 122 10.74 2.75 -0.56
CA LEU A 122 10.90 4.03 -1.22
C LEU A 122 9.77 5.01 -0.85
N CYS A 123 8.53 4.56 -0.92
CA CYS A 123 7.37 5.35 -0.53
C CYS A 123 7.47 5.79 0.94
N SER A 124 7.79 4.87 1.85
CA SER A 124 7.96 5.14 3.27
C SER A 124 9.05 6.18 3.53
N GLN A 125 10.21 6.04 2.88
CA GLN A 125 11.33 6.97 3.04
C GLN A 125 10.96 8.39 2.61
N ILE A 126 10.37 8.56 1.42
CA ILE A 126 9.97 9.88 0.92
C ILE A 126 8.87 10.48 1.79
N TYR A 127 7.88 9.68 2.19
CA TYR A 127 6.79 10.13 3.03
C TYR A 127 7.31 10.68 4.36
N ARG A 128 8.18 9.94 5.05
CA ARG A 128 8.80 10.37 6.32
C ARG A 128 9.63 11.65 6.17
N SER A 129 10.26 11.85 5.03
CA SER A 129 11.05 13.06 4.77
C SER A 129 10.22 14.29 4.45
N THR A 130 8.93 14.15 4.17
CA THR A 130 8.08 15.23 3.68
C THR A 130 6.85 15.50 4.53
N TYR A 131 6.45 14.57 5.45
CA TYR A 131 5.14 14.66 6.09
C TYR A 131 4.99 15.89 6.99
N GLU A 132 6.02 16.25 7.78
CA GLU A 132 5.97 17.40 8.68
C GLU A 132 5.80 18.72 7.91
N ALA A 133 6.64 18.94 6.90
CA ALA A 133 6.53 20.14 6.08
C ALA A 133 5.21 20.19 5.29
N ALA A 134 4.73 19.03 4.82
CA ALA A 134 3.45 18.93 4.14
C ALA A 134 2.26 19.21 5.06
N ASP A 135 2.31 18.74 6.31
CA ASP A 135 1.29 19.04 7.32
C ASP A 135 1.29 20.51 7.68
N GLN A 136 2.49 21.13 7.80
CA GLN A 136 2.60 22.57 8.01
C GLN A 136 1.91 23.38 6.91
N HIS A 137 2.02 22.94 5.64
CA HIS A 137 1.30 23.57 4.53
C HIS A 137 -0.21 23.49 4.72
N VAL A 138 -0.73 22.29 5.02
CA VAL A 138 -2.17 22.07 5.25
C VAL A 138 -2.67 22.96 6.40
N LEU A 139 -1.97 22.95 7.52
CA LEU A 139 -2.33 23.79 8.68
C LEU A 139 -2.33 25.29 8.34
N ASN A 140 -1.37 25.75 7.55
CA ASN A 140 -1.31 27.15 7.13
C ASN A 140 -2.49 27.53 6.24
N VAL A 141 -2.88 26.67 5.29
CA VAL A 141 -4.05 26.90 4.41
C VAL A 141 -5.33 26.88 5.24
N LEU A 142 -5.53 25.89 6.11
CA LEU A 142 -6.75 25.76 6.90
C LEU A 142 -6.92 26.89 7.93
N LYS A 143 -5.83 27.40 8.54
CA LYS A 143 -5.89 28.55 9.45
C LYS A 143 -6.39 29.84 8.79
N HIS A 144 -6.31 29.95 7.47
CA HIS A 144 -6.85 31.10 6.75
C HIS A 144 -8.36 30.99 6.50
N GLU A 145 -8.94 29.79 6.64
CA GLU A 145 -10.35 29.54 6.34
C GLU A 145 -11.20 29.31 7.61
N ASP A 146 -10.59 28.76 8.68
CA ASP A 146 -11.33 28.44 9.91
C ASP A 146 -10.42 28.48 11.14
N ASP A 147 -10.93 28.99 12.27
CA ASP A 147 -10.15 29.17 13.51
C ASP A 147 -9.81 27.86 14.25
N ALA A 148 -10.44 26.74 13.91
CA ALA A 148 -10.25 25.45 14.56
C ALA A 148 -9.86 24.35 13.60
N VAL A 149 -8.56 24.05 13.51
CA VAL A 149 -8.07 22.89 12.77
C VAL A 149 -8.08 21.66 13.68
N PRO A 150 -8.83 20.59 13.35
CA PRO A 150 -8.83 19.37 14.16
C PRO A 150 -7.47 18.68 14.12
N GLU A 151 -7.09 18.08 15.26
CA GLU A 151 -5.89 17.25 15.32
C GLU A 151 -5.98 16.04 14.39
N SER A 152 -4.83 15.61 13.86
CA SER A 152 -4.77 14.40 13.03
C SER A 152 -5.18 13.17 13.84
N ALA A 153 -5.99 12.31 13.26
CA ALA A 153 -6.44 11.09 13.93
C ALA A 153 -5.23 10.17 14.27
N PRO A 154 -5.27 9.42 15.39
CA PRO A 154 -4.14 8.59 15.84
C PRO A 154 -3.60 7.61 14.78
N TYR A 155 -4.46 7.07 13.92
CA TYR A 155 -4.06 6.16 12.84
C TYR A 155 -3.14 6.84 11.79
N PHE A 156 -3.14 8.16 11.70
CA PHE A 156 -2.24 8.90 10.84
C PHE A 156 -0.78 8.64 11.22
N TYR A 157 -0.47 8.64 12.50
CA TYR A 157 0.88 8.43 13.02
C TYR A 157 1.34 6.97 12.95
N GLN A 158 0.43 6.04 12.72
CA GLN A 158 0.74 4.61 12.56
C GLN A 158 1.16 4.22 11.13
N ARG A 159 1.05 5.14 10.18
CA ARG A 159 1.42 4.89 8.77
C ARG A 159 2.88 4.48 8.64
N PHE A 160 3.15 3.57 7.72
CA PHE A 160 4.49 3.04 7.43
C PHE A 160 5.25 2.52 8.66
N GLY A 161 4.54 1.90 9.60
CA GLY A 161 5.14 1.35 10.82
C GLY A 161 5.45 2.39 11.90
N GLY A 162 4.87 3.57 11.82
CA GLY A 162 4.97 4.67 12.76
C GLY A 162 5.71 5.89 12.20
N LEU A 163 5.06 7.03 12.30
CA LEU A 163 5.69 8.33 12.10
C LEU A 163 6.14 8.83 13.46
N VAL A 164 7.27 9.51 13.52
CA VAL A 164 7.69 10.17 14.77
C VAL A 164 6.66 11.25 15.04
N SER A 165 6.00 11.18 16.22
CA SER A 165 5.13 12.24 16.69
C SER A 165 5.99 13.50 16.94
N PRO A 166 5.51 14.69 16.61
CA PRO A 166 6.20 15.93 16.90
C PRO A 166 6.43 16.14 18.39
#